data_ec1c6a8887a6a9fe13913f42299f99d7
#
_entry.id   ec1c6a8887a6a9fe13913f42299f99d7
#
_cell.length_a   1.000
_cell.length_b   1.000
_cell.length_c   1.000
_cell.angle_alpha   90.00
_cell.angle_beta   90.00
_cell.angle_gamma   90.00
#
_symmetry.space_group_name_H-M   'P 1'
#
loop_
_entity.id
_entity.type
_entity.pdbx_description
1 polymer ?
#
loop_
_entity_poly.entity_id
_entity_poly.type
_entity_poly.pdbx_seq_one_letter_code
_entity_poly.pdbx_strand_id
1 'polypeptide(L)'
;NCQQGDIDYTICNYIKMNLKEVAFMSIEELARKSYVSKAKISKFIKKLGYDNYIAFKDDCLLELEIRKQVTNTNYFLTKKHLHDSLSWIEKNLMKIEQSQIDYFVRKIKEAKHIYLYGVAYSHLLCQYVQYEGDLFQKDILVLDENEVAIDLLKEDDLLIVIGVEEDALSKQSSRCLRKLLRNQGNKLLLSTQLIDQTMLKSFEGTLLVSIDHLEMKERRLLFRYLIDMLVSRY
;
A
#
# COMPACT_ATOMS: atom_id res chain seq x y z
N ASN A 1 7.69 -6.22 14.30
CA ASN A 1 8.84 -7.15 14.18
C ASN A 1 8.76 -8.19 15.28
N CYS A 2 8.11 -9.33 15.03
CA CYS A 2 8.16 -10.49 15.89
C CYS A 2 9.23 -11.43 15.34
N GLN A 3 10.32 -11.63 16.05
CA GLN A 3 11.37 -12.58 15.66
C GLN A 3 10.93 -14.01 15.96
N GLN A 4 11.37 -14.97 15.15
CA GLN A 4 11.12 -16.39 15.36
C GLN A 4 11.66 -16.80 16.73
N GLY A 5 10.78 -17.32 17.63
CA GLY A 5 11.10 -17.64 19.04
C GLY A 5 10.49 -16.69 20.06
N ASP A 6 9.93 -15.54 19.68
CA ASP A 6 9.20 -14.67 20.58
C ASP A 6 7.74 -15.15 20.76
N ILE A 7 7.23 -15.03 22.00
CA ILE A 7 5.82 -15.33 22.31
C ILE A 7 4.87 -14.48 21.44
N ASP A 8 5.24 -13.23 21.14
CA ASP A 8 4.46 -12.36 20.27
C ASP A 8 4.40 -12.90 18.83
N TYR A 9 5.47 -13.53 18.34
CA TYR A 9 5.49 -14.22 17.05
C TYR A 9 4.52 -15.41 17.04
N THR A 10 4.52 -16.22 18.12
CA THR A 10 3.62 -17.38 18.25
C THR A 10 2.16 -16.95 18.21
N ILE A 11 1.80 -15.88 18.95
CA ILE A 11 0.44 -15.32 18.95
C ILE A 11 0.07 -14.81 17.54
N CYS A 12 0.95 -14.03 16.93
CA CYS A 12 0.73 -13.47 15.60
C CYS A 12 0.53 -14.57 14.55
N ASN A 13 1.37 -15.59 14.57
CA ASN A 13 1.29 -16.72 13.65
C ASN A 13 -0.01 -17.51 13.84
N TYR A 14 -0.39 -17.77 15.11
CA TYR A 14 -1.66 -18.44 15.42
C TYR A 14 -2.85 -17.65 14.84
N ILE A 15 -2.90 -16.33 15.06
CA ILE A 15 -3.96 -15.46 14.54
C ILE A 15 -4.01 -15.53 13.02
N LYS A 16 -2.86 -15.40 12.34
CA LYS A 16 -2.79 -15.44 10.86
C LYS A 16 -3.31 -16.75 10.29
N MET A 17 -2.94 -17.87 10.90
CA MET A 17 -3.33 -19.19 10.41
C MET A 17 -4.79 -19.54 10.73
N ASN A 18 -5.37 -18.94 11.77
CA ASN A 18 -6.71 -19.29 12.26
C ASN A 18 -7.66 -18.08 12.30
N LEU A 19 -7.48 -17.11 11.42
CA LEU A 19 -8.24 -15.84 11.43
C LEU A 19 -9.75 -16.06 11.49
N LYS A 20 -10.27 -17.06 10.74
CA LYS A 20 -11.70 -17.40 10.72
C LYS A 20 -12.24 -17.80 12.11
N GLU A 21 -11.45 -18.52 12.88
CA GLU A 21 -11.84 -18.93 14.22
C GLU A 21 -11.64 -17.79 15.23
N VAL A 22 -10.50 -17.09 15.12
CA VAL A 22 -10.11 -16.00 16.03
C VAL A 22 -11.14 -14.88 16.04
N ALA A 23 -11.72 -14.54 14.89
CA ALA A 23 -12.76 -13.53 14.78
C ALA A 23 -14.02 -13.81 15.65
N PHE A 24 -14.24 -15.07 16.02
CA PHE A 24 -15.39 -15.48 16.86
C PHE A 24 -14.99 -15.92 18.27
N MET A 25 -13.68 -16.07 18.56
CA MET A 25 -13.22 -16.49 19.88
C MET A 25 -13.35 -15.40 20.94
N SER A 26 -13.47 -15.84 22.20
CA SER A 26 -13.22 -14.99 23.36
C SER A 26 -11.71 -14.82 23.57
N ILE A 27 -11.31 -13.82 24.34
CA ILE A 27 -9.89 -13.61 24.68
C ILE A 27 -9.33 -14.80 25.48
N GLU A 28 -10.16 -15.45 26.29
CA GLU A 28 -9.83 -16.66 27.05
C GLU A 28 -9.53 -17.84 26.12
N GLU A 29 -10.36 -18.01 25.09
CA GLU A 29 -10.17 -19.08 24.10
C GLU A 29 -8.93 -18.85 23.26
N LEU A 30 -8.68 -17.62 22.80
CA LEU A 30 -7.47 -17.27 22.08
C LEU A 30 -6.23 -17.53 22.95
N ALA A 31 -6.25 -17.12 24.21
CA ALA A 31 -5.16 -17.35 25.17
C ALA A 31 -4.87 -18.84 25.33
N ARG A 32 -5.91 -19.66 25.53
CA ARG A 32 -5.80 -21.11 25.67
C ARG A 32 -5.23 -21.78 24.41
N LYS A 33 -5.76 -21.41 23.24
CA LYS A 33 -5.35 -22.00 21.95
C LYS A 33 -3.96 -21.57 21.50
N SER A 34 -3.51 -20.38 21.89
CA SER A 34 -2.15 -19.91 21.63
C SER A 34 -1.15 -20.22 22.75
N TYR A 35 -1.59 -20.99 23.77
CA TYR A 35 -0.78 -21.42 24.92
C TYR A 35 -0.13 -20.27 25.70
N VAL A 36 -0.86 -19.15 25.85
CA VAL A 36 -0.41 -17.97 26.59
C VAL A 36 -1.46 -17.49 27.59
N SER A 37 -1.09 -16.60 28.50
CA SER A 37 -2.05 -16.00 29.42
C SER A 37 -2.93 -14.95 28.74
N LYS A 38 -4.15 -14.78 29.27
CA LYS A 38 -5.06 -13.68 28.86
C LYS A 38 -4.39 -12.30 28.93
N ALA A 39 -3.60 -12.06 29.99
CA ALA A 39 -2.85 -10.82 30.16
C ALA A 39 -1.82 -10.60 29.03
N LYS A 40 -1.20 -11.67 28.54
CA LYS A 40 -0.25 -11.60 27.42
C LYS A 40 -0.96 -11.25 26.12
N ILE A 41 -2.13 -11.86 25.84
CA ILE A 41 -2.97 -11.50 24.67
C ILE A 41 -3.38 -10.02 24.74
N SER A 42 -3.87 -9.55 25.89
CA SER A 42 -4.27 -8.15 26.06
C SER A 42 -3.11 -7.18 25.80
N LYS A 43 -1.91 -7.47 26.29
CA LYS A 43 -0.70 -6.67 26.02
C LYS A 43 -0.31 -6.70 24.55
N PHE A 44 -0.39 -7.87 23.92
CA PHE A 44 -0.09 -8.03 22.50
C PHE A 44 -1.02 -7.20 21.62
N ILE A 45 -2.33 -7.23 21.88
CA ILE A 45 -3.34 -6.48 21.14
C ILE A 45 -3.14 -4.97 21.29
N LYS A 46 -2.83 -4.49 22.50
CA LYS A 46 -2.45 -3.09 22.73
C LYS A 46 -1.18 -2.70 21.97
N LYS A 47 -0.21 -3.60 21.88
CA LYS A 47 1.02 -3.37 21.09
C LYS A 47 0.74 -3.29 19.59
N LEU A 48 -0.32 -3.96 19.10
CA LEU A 48 -0.80 -3.85 17.72
C LEU A 48 -1.57 -2.53 17.47
N GLY A 49 -1.87 -1.76 18.52
CA GLY A 49 -2.55 -0.46 18.38
C GLY A 49 -4.05 -0.49 18.67
N TYR A 50 -4.60 -1.63 19.11
CA TYR A 50 -6.02 -1.73 19.47
C TYR A 50 -6.26 -1.34 20.94
N ASP A 51 -7.31 -0.58 21.20
CA ASP A 51 -7.70 -0.18 22.57
C ASP A 51 -8.09 -1.36 23.45
N ASN A 52 -8.77 -2.36 22.86
CA ASN A 52 -9.27 -3.52 23.56
C ASN A 52 -9.45 -4.72 22.62
N TYR A 53 -9.82 -5.88 23.19
CA TYR A 53 -10.02 -7.12 22.44
C TYR A 53 -11.23 -7.07 21.48
N ILE A 54 -12.25 -6.26 21.80
CA ILE A 54 -13.44 -6.13 20.97
C ILE A 54 -13.06 -5.43 19.67
N ALA A 55 -12.37 -4.29 19.75
CA ALA A 55 -11.90 -3.55 18.57
C ALA A 55 -11.00 -4.43 17.66
N PHE A 56 -10.15 -5.27 18.26
CA PHE A 56 -9.35 -6.24 17.51
C PHE A 56 -10.23 -7.29 16.80
N LYS A 57 -11.26 -7.81 17.46
CA LYS A 57 -12.20 -8.78 16.86
C LYS A 57 -13.00 -8.17 15.72
N ASP A 58 -13.48 -6.95 15.88
CA ASP A 58 -14.24 -6.24 14.86
C ASP A 58 -13.40 -6.08 13.59
N ASP A 59 -12.12 -5.77 13.73
CA ASP A 59 -11.18 -5.69 12.62
C ASP A 59 -10.91 -7.07 11.98
N CYS A 60 -10.81 -8.13 12.78
CA CYS A 60 -10.73 -9.50 12.25
C CYS A 60 -11.98 -9.91 11.46
N LEU A 61 -13.17 -9.49 11.90
CA LEU A 61 -14.43 -9.75 11.20
C LEU A 61 -14.48 -8.99 9.88
N LEU A 62 -14.10 -7.72 9.89
CA LEU A 62 -14.02 -6.90 8.68
C LEU A 62 -13.05 -7.52 7.67
N GLU A 63 -11.88 -7.94 8.10
CA GLU A 63 -10.91 -8.64 7.25
C GLU A 63 -11.48 -9.93 6.62
N LEU A 64 -12.27 -10.69 7.39
CA LEU A 64 -12.95 -11.88 6.87
C LEU A 64 -14.03 -11.55 5.85
N GLU A 65 -14.76 -10.46 6.03
CA GLU A 65 -15.76 -10.01 5.07
C GLU A 65 -15.09 -9.57 3.75
N ILE A 66 -14.00 -8.82 3.84
CA ILE A 66 -13.19 -8.43 2.69
C ILE A 66 -12.68 -9.69 1.96
N ARG A 67 -12.12 -10.66 2.69
CA ARG A 67 -11.66 -11.93 2.09
C ARG A 67 -12.79 -12.73 1.46
N LYS A 68 -13.99 -12.77 2.06
CA LYS A 68 -15.18 -13.42 1.48
C LYS A 68 -15.60 -12.73 0.19
N GLN A 69 -15.62 -11.41 0.15
CA GLN A 69 -15.92 -10.68 -1.08
C GLN A 69 -14.89 -10.98 -2.18
N VAL A 70 -13.61 -11.10 -1.83
CA VAL A 70 -12.54 -11.47 -2.76
C VAL A 70 -12.66 -12.93 -3.23
N THR A 71 -13.14 -13.87 -2.38
CA THR A 71 -13.24 -15.30 -2.72
C THR A 71 -14.59 -15.71 -3.33
N ASN A 72 -15.69 -14.99 -3.04
CA ASN A 72 -17.02 -15.24 -3.60
C ASN A 72 -17.20 -14.71 -5.02
N THR A 73 -16.27 -13.94 -5.53
CA THR A 73 -16.18 -13.73 -6.96
C THR A 73 -15.72 -15.04 -7.60
N ASN A 74 -16.68 -15.92 -7.94
CA ASN A 74 -16.52 -16.92 -8.97
C ASN A 74 -16.20 -16.17 -10.27
N TYR A 75 -14.93 -15.78 -10.42
CA TYR A 75 -14.42 -15.25 -11.67
C TYR A 75 -14.35 -16.38 -12.70
N PHE A 76 -15.50 -16.75 -13.21
CA PHE A 76 -15.51 -17.24 -14.58
C PHE A 76 -15.06 -16.03 -15.41
N LEU A 77 -13.80 -16.05 -15.82
CA LEU A 77 -13.29 -15.17 -16.88
C LEU A 77 -14.08 -15.46 -18.16
N THR A 78 -15.31 -14.98 -18.22
CA THR A 78 -16.02 -14.93 -19.49
C THR A 78 -15.27 -13.95 -20.39
N LYS A 79 -15.17 -14.23 -21.68
CA LYS A 79 -14.60 -13.30 -22.67
C LYS A 79 -15.20 -11.89 -22.52
N LYS A 80 -16.48 -11.82 -22.16
CA LYS A 80 -17.20 -10.56 -21.91
C LYS A 80 -16.60 -9.81 -20.71
N HIS A 81 -16.40 -10.49 -19.58
CA HIS A 81 -15.87 -9.86 -18.37
C HIS A 81 -14.45 -9.30 -18.60
N LEU A 82 -13.61 -10.09 -19.28
CA LEU A 82 -12.28 -9.64 -19.68
C LEU A 82 -12.35 -8.39 -20.59
N HIS A 83 -13.23 -8.40 -21.58
CA HIS A 83 -13.43 -7.28 -22.47
C HIS A 83 -13.90 -6.01 -21.71
N ASP A 84 -14.86 -6.17 -20.81
CA ASP A 84 -15.38 -5.07 -20.00
C ASP A 84 -14.27 -4.48 -19.09
N SER A 85 -13.51 -5.32 -18.39
CA SER A 85 -12.39 -4.90 -17.55
C SER A 85 -11.31 -4.14 -18.33
N LEU A 86 -10.92 -4.64 -19.48
CA LEU A 86 -9.93 -3.97 -20.36
C LEU A 86 -10.46 -2.63 -20.88
N SER A 87 -11.73 -2.58 -21.27
CA SER A 87 -12.38 -1.33 -21.71
C SER A 87 -12.43 -0.27 -20.61
N TRP A 88 -12.71 -0.67 -19.36
CA TRP A 88 -12.69 0.26 -18.22
C TRP A 88 -11.27 0.75 -17.90
N ILE A 89 -10.27 -0.12 -17.96
CA ILE A 89 -8.86 0.25 -17.79
C ILE A 89 -8.46 1.26 -18.84
N GLU A 90 -8.73 0.98 -20.11
CA GLU A 90 -8.44 1.90 -21.23
C GLU A 90 -9.09 3.27 -21.03
N LYS A 91 -10.39 3.32 -20.73
CA LYS A 91 -11.12 4.57 -20.48
C LYS A 91 -10.51 5.40 -19.35
N ASN A 92 -10.04 4.76 -18.30
CA ASN A 92 -9.43 5.48 -17.18
C ASN A 92 -8.00 5.96 -17.51
N LEU A 93 -7.23 5.19 -18.29
CA LEU A 93 -5.93 5.62 -18.79
C LEU A 93 -6.03 6.81 -19.76
N MET A 94 -7.03 6.80 -20.64
CA MET A 94 -7.26 7.91 -21.59
C MET A 94 -7.63 9.24 -20.93
N LYS A 95 -8.00 9.25 -19.65
CA LYS A 95 -8.23 10.49 -18.90
C LYS A 95 -6.93 11.14 -18.40
N ILE A 96 -5.81 10.42 -18.45
CA ILE A 96 -4.52 10.95 -18.02
C ILE A 96 -3.96 11.85 -19.12
N GLU A 97 -3.67 13.09 -18.78
CA GLU A 97 -3.06 14.01 -19.71
C GLU A 97 -1.59 13.65 -19.98
N GLN A 98 -1.21 13.69 -21.24
CA GLN A 98 0.17 13.42 -21.67
C GLN A 98 1.19 14.32 -20.96
N SER A 99 0.83 15.58 -20.74
CA SER A 99 1.65 16.55 -20.00
C SER A 99 2.01 16.13 -18.59
N GLN A 100 1.09 15.44 -17.89
CA GLN A 100 1.34 14.90 -16.55
C GLN A 100 2.37 13.76 -16.60
N ILE A 101 2.22 12.86 -17.57
CA ILE A 101 3.18 11.76 -17.78
C ILE A 101 4.57 12.32 -18.11
N ASP A 102 4.65 13.27 -19.04
CA ASP A 102 5.91 13.88 -19.45
C ASP A 102 6.59 14.62 -18.29
N TYR A 103 5.80 15.26 -17.42
CA TYR A 103 6.30 15.89 -16.20
C TYR A 103 6.92 14.85 -15.24
N PHE A 104 6.23 13.73 -14.99
CA PHE A 104 6.73 12.64 -14.14
C PHE A 104 8.04 12.06 -14.70
N VAL A 105 8.06 11.71 -15.98
CA VAL A 105 9.25 11.15 -16.65
C VAL A 105 10.43 12.12 -16.55
N ARG A 106 10.19 13.41 -16.77
CA ARG A 106 11.24 14.44 -16.65
C ARG A 106 11.82 14.46 -15.23
N LYS A 107 10.96 14.52 -14.20
CA LYS A 107 11.41 14.52 -12.79
C LYS A 107 12.19 13.27 -12.41
N ILE A 108 11.77 12.10 -12.91
CA ILE A 108 12.49 10.83 -12.74
C ILE A 108 13.89 10.91 -13.37
N LYS A 109 14.01 11.51 -14.56
CA LYS A 109 15.29 11.67 -15.26
C LYS A 109 16.24 12.64 -14.54
N GLU A 110 15.72 13.76 -14.05
CA GLU A 110 16.48 14.81 -13.38
C GLU A 110 16.98 14.38 -12.00
N ALA A 111 16.28 13.48 -11.32
CA ALA A 111 16.60 13.07 -9.95
C ALA A 111 17.94 12.32 -9.86
N LYS A 112 18.72 12.65 -8.80
CA LYS A 112 19.96 11.96 -8.47
C LYS A 112 19.67 10.58 -7.85
N HIS A 113 18.82 10.54 -6.82
CA HIS A 113 18.33 9.32 -6.21
C HIS A 113 16.81 9.36 -6.17
N ILE A 114 16.18 8.21 -6.27
CA ILE A 114 14.72 8.07 -6.23
C ILE A 114 14.33 7.25 -5.03
N TYR A 115 13.47 7.80 -4.20
CA TYR A 115 12.88 7.14 -3.04
C TYR A 115 11.43 6.84 -3.33
N LEU A 116 11.03 5.60 -3.09
CA LEU A 116 9.67 5.13 -3.31
C LEU A 116 9.01 4.82 -1.98
N TYR A 117 7.79 5.26 -1.80
CA TYR A 117 6.99 4.96 -0.63
C TYR A 117 5.59 4.48 -1.03
N GLY A 118 5.16 3.40 -0.44
CA GLY A 118 3.83 2.83 -0.60
C GLY A 118 3.53 1.82 0.50
N VAL A 119 2.26 1.55 0.74
CA VAL A 119 1.76 0.63 1.77
C VAL A 119 1.01 -0.53 1.11
N ALA A 120 1.03 -1.71 1.70
CA ALA A 120 0.35 -2.90 1.20
C ALA A 120 0.71 -3.22 -0.26
N TYR A 121 -0.26 -3.28 -1.18
CA TYR A 121 0.00 -3.54 -2.59
C TYR A 121 0.85 -2.45 -3.24
N SER A 122 0.72 -1.20 -2.82
CA SER A 122 1.55 -0.10 -3.31
C SER A 122 3.03 -0.30 -2.98
N HIS A 123 3.34 -0.92 -1.83
CA HIS A 123 4.73 -1.29 -1.48
C HIS A 123 5.30 -2.35 -2.43
N LEU A 124 4.50 -3.36 -2.82
CA LEU A 124 4.92 -4.34 -3.83
C LEU A 124 5.19 -3.68 -5.19
N LEU A 125 4.40 -2.67 -5.57
CA LEU A 125 4.67 -1.90 -6.77
C LEU A 125 5.97 -1.09 -6.66
N CYS A 126 6.26 -0.51 -5.50
CA CYS A 126 7.54 0.15 -5.26
C CYS A 126 8.73 -0.81 -5.45
N GLN A 127 8.64 -2.01 -4.88
CA GLN A 127 9.67 -3.06 -5.07
C GLN A 127 9.82 -3.46 -6.54
N TYR A 128 8.70 -3.54 -7.27
CA TYR A 128 8.72 -3.79 -8.70
C TYR A 128 9.43 -2.67 -9.47
N VAL A 129 9.13 -1.40 -9.17
CA VAL A 129 9.80 -0.25 -9.78
C VAL A 129 11.30 -0.25 -9.48
N GLN A 130 11.69 -0.60 -8.25
CA GLN A 130 13.11 -0.74 -7.88
C GLN A 130 13.80 -1.81 -8.72
N TYR A 131 13.19 -2.99 -8.87
CA TYR A 131 13.72 -4.06 -9.71
C TYR A 131 13.90 -3.62 -11.17
N GLU A 132 12.91 -2.94 -11.75
CA GLU A 132 13.01 -2.39 -13.11
C GLU A 132 14.08 -1.29 -13.18
N GLY A 133 14.18 -0.45 -12.14
CA GLY A 133 15.18 0.62 -12.05
C GLY A 133 16.63 0.11 -12.07
N ASP A 134 16.87 -1.04 -11.44
CA ASP A 134 18.18 -1.69 -11.47
C ASP A 134 18.63 -2.05 -12.91
N LEU A 135 17.67 -2.39 -13.78
CA LEU A 135 17.93 -2.64 -15.20
C LEU A 135 18.37 -1.37 -15.95
N PHE A 136 17.94 -0.21 -15.49
CA PHE A 136 18.27 1.10 -16.08
C PHE A 136 19.39 1.85 -15.34
N GLN A 137 20.06 1.19 -14.40
CA GLN A 137 21.15 1.76 -13.59
C GLN A 137 20.75 3.03 -12.81
N LYS A 138 19.49 3.13 -12.40
CA LYS A 138 19.03 4.19 -11.50
C LYS A 138 19.08 3.73 -10.05
N ASP A 139 19.55 4.59 -9.20
CA ASP A 139 19.59 4.38 -7.75
C ASP A 139 18.17 4.63 -7.17
N ILE A 140 17.40 3.55 -7.03
CA ILE A 140 16.05 3.56 -6.52
C ILE A 140 15.99 2.81 -5.19
N LEU A 141 15.50 3.48 -4.15
CA LEU A 141 15.35 2.91 -2.81
C LEU A 141 13.88 2.89 -2.39
N VAL A 142 13.40 1.72 -2.01
CA VAL A 142 12.06 1.57 -1.40
C VAL A 142 12.14 1.81 0.09
N LEU A 143 11.34 2.76 0.59
CA LEU A 143 11.28 3.10 2.00
C LEU A 143 10.29 2.19 2.73
N ASP A 144 10.71 1.60 3.84
CA ASP A 144 9.85 0.84 4.74
C ASP A 144 9.25 1.76 5.82
N GLU A 145 8.04 1.44 6.29
CA GLU A 145 7.36 2.19 7.36
C GLU A 145 8.17 2.29 8.66
N ASN A 146 9.06 1.34 8.89
CA ASN A 146 9.89 1.24 10.08
C ASN A 146 11.32 1.78 9.91
N GLU A 147 11.72 2.14 8.70
CA GLU A 147 13.05 2.66 8.48
C GLU A 147 13.12 4.16 8.75
N VAL A 148 13.99 4.52 9.68
CA VAL A 148 14.25 5.89 10.16
C VAL A 148 15.10 6.68 9.15
N ALA A 149 15.22 6.24 7.91
CA ALA A 149 15.97 6.88 6.84
C ALA A 149 15.37 8.22 6.35
N ILE A 150 14.50 8.80 7.16
CA ILE A 150 13.66 9.97 6.84
C ILE A 150 14.49 11.25 6.65
N ASP A 151 15.70 11.32 7.24
CA ASP A 151 16.56 12.50 7.13
C ASP A 151 17.54 12.42 5.93
N LEU A 152 17.36 11.46 5.02
CA LEU A 152 18.27 11.22 3.90
C LEU A 152 17.91 11.96 2.61
N LEU A 153 16.69 12.49 2.48
CA LEU A 153 16.25 13.17 1.26
C LEU A 153 16.90 14.54 1.13
N LYS A 154 17.64 14.74 0.06
CA LYS A 154 18.33 16.00 -0.31
C LYS A 154 17.50 16.74 -1.38
N GLU A 155 17.89 17.96 -1.69
CA GLU A 155 17.22 18.79 -2.71
C GLU A 155 17.18 18.15 -4.10
N ASP A 156 18.24 17.42 -4.48
CA ASP A 156 18.36 16.76 -5.79
C ASP A 156 17.68 15.37 -5.83
N ASP A 157 17.08 14.94 -4.72
CA ASP A 157 16.41 13.65 -4.62
C ASP A 157 14.92 13.76 -4.95
N LEU A 158 14.32 12.66 -5.39
CA LEU A 158 12.93 12.55 -5.71
C LEU A 158 12.23 11.50 -4.83
N LEU A 159 11.20 11.92 -4.12
CA LEU A 159 10.27 11.02 -3.44
C LEU A 159 9.05 10.79 -4.32
N ILE A 160 8.77 9.54 -4.66
CA ILE A 160 7.51 9.14 -5.32
C ILE A 160 6.67 8.34 -4.33
N VAL A 161 5.48 8.85 -4.04
CA VAL A 161 4.49 8.16 -3.22
C VAL A 161 3.48 7.46 -4.13
N ILE A 162 3.27 6.16 -3.91
CA ILE A 162 2.30 5.36 -4.67
C ILE A 162 1.15 4.97 -3.75
N GLY A 163 -0.08 5.26 -4.15
CA GLY A 163 -1.30 4.94 -3.41
C GLY A 163 -2.37 4.33 -4.30
N VAL A 164 -2.44 2.99 -4.36
CA VAL A 164 -3.44 2.25 -5.17
C VAL A 164 -4.72 1.99 -4.41
N GLU A 165 -4.63 1.75 -3.11
CA GLU A 165 -5.74 1.38 -2.23
C GLU A 165 -6.12 2.55 -1.33
N GLU A 166 -7.39 2.65 -0.99
CA GLU A 166 -7.91 3.75 -0.15
C GLU A 166 -7.19 3.85 1.21
N ASP A 167 -6.81 2.69 1.76
CA ASP A 167 -6.07 2.59 3.02
C ASP A 167 -4.58 2.88 2.91
N ALA A 168 -4.03 2.95 1.69
CA ALA A 168 -2.60 3.18 1.47
C ALA A 168 -2.10 4.49 2.10
N LEU A 169 -3.02 5.41 2.39
CA LEU A 169 -2.77 6.69 3.02
C LEU A 169 -3.59 6.86 4.31
N SER A 170 -3.96 5.74 4.95
CA SER A 170 -4.69 5.68 6.20
C SER A 170 -4.00 6.45 7.33
N LYS A 171 -4.73 6.73 8.42
CA LYS A 171 -4.22 7.49 9.58
C LYS A 171 -2.88 7.01 10.14
N GLN A 172 -2.56 5.74 10.01
CA GLN A 172 -1.32 5.13 10.50
C GLN A 172 -0.15 5.33 9.51
N SER A 173 -0.37 5.10 8.23
CA SER A 173 0.55 5.44 7.13
C SER A 173 0.78 6.95 7.04
N SER A 174 -0.23 7.76 7.37
CA SER A 174 -0.16 9.22 7.32
C SER A 174 0.87 9.84 8.28
N ARG A 175 1.31 9.13 9.33
CA ARG A 175 2.36 9.65 10.24
C ARG A 175 3.75 9.52 9.61
N CYS A 176 4.07 8.39 9.01
CA CYS A 176 5.32 8.18 8.28
C CYS A 176 5.36 9.11 7.06
N LEU A 177 4.30 9.11 6.26
CA LEU A 177 4.18 9.95 5.09
C LEU A 177 4.31 11.44 5.43
N ARG A 178 3.67 11.93 6.51
CA ARG A 178 3.83 13.32 6.96
C ARG A 178 5.25 13.67 7.35
N LYS A 179 6.02 12.73 7.89
CA LYS A 179 7.45 12.93 8.15
C LYS A 179 8.23 13.01 6.85
N LEU A 180 7.99 12.09 5.92
CA LEU A 180 8.63 12.09 4.59
C LEU A 180 8.35 13.39 3.82
N LEU A 181 7.12 13.89 3.86
CA LEU A 181 6.72 15.12 3.18
C LEU A 181 7.33 16.40 3.77
N ARG A 182 7.90 16.36 4.98
CA ARG A 182 8.62 17.50 5.57
C ARG A 182 10.07 17.63 5.12
N ASN A 183 10.62 16.60 4.48
CA ASN A 183 12.00 16.63 3.98
C ASN A 183 12.14 17.57 2.77
N GLN A 184 13.38 17.94 2.49
CA GLN A 184 13.74 18.62 1.26
C GLN A 184 13.65 17.64 0.08
N GLY A 185 13.69 18.14 -1.14
CA GLY A 185 13.61 17.32 -2.35
C GLY A 185 12.24 17.36 -3.02
N ASN A 186 12.25 16.97 -4.29
CA ASN A 186 11.05 16.94 -5.12
C ASN A 186 10.12 15.79 -4.68
N LYS A 187 8.81 16.00 -4.77
CA LYS A 187 7.81 15.01 -4.33
C LYS A 187 6.72 14.84 -5.37
N LEU A 188 6.54 13.61 -5.81
CA LEU A 188 5.50 13.22 -6.74
C LEU A 188 4.53 12.25 -6.09
N LEU A 189 3.27 12.34 -6.48
CA LEU A 189 2.21 11.43 -6.05
C LEU A 189 1.60 10.72 -7.25
N LEU A 190 1.59 9.40 -7.20
CA LEU A 190 0.84 8.53 -8.09
C LEU A 190 -0.25 7.83 -7.29
N SER A 191 -1.52 8.21 -7.46
CA SER A 191 -2.61 7.68 -6.63
C SER A 191 -3.92 7.53 -7.39
N THR A 192 -4.80 6.65 -6.90
CA THR A 192 -6.15 6.47 -7.44
C THR A 192 -7.10 7.57 -7.03
N GLN A 193 -6.92 8.24 -5.90
CA GLN A 193 -7.80 9.34 -5.43
C GLN A 193 -7.41 9.97 -4.11
N LEU A 194 -8.02 11.15 -3.91
CA LEU A 194 -8.55 11.84 -2.73
C LEU A 194 -7.71 11.63 -1.46
N ILE A 195 -6.48 12.05 -1.58
CA ILE A 195 -5.73 12.51 -0.41
C ILE A 195 -6.35 13.84 0.02
N ASP A 196 -6.38 14.05 1.31
CA ASP A 196 -6.71 15.36 1.88
C ASP A 196 -6.01 16.47 1.07
N GLN A 197 -6.79 17.46 0.64
CA GLN A 197 -6.27 18.56 -0.18
C GLN A 197 -5.08 19.28 0.45
N THR A 198 -4.99 19.28 1.79
CA THR A 198 -3.83 19.83 2.50
C THR A 198 -2.57 19.03 2.22
N MET A 199 -2.69 17.73 2.04
CA MET A 199 -1.58 16.84 1.74
C MET A 199 -1.14 16.94 0.28
N LEU A 200 -2.08 17.16 -0.65
CA LEU A 200 -1.78 17.38 -2.08
C LEU A 200 -0.84 18.56 -2.30
N LYS A 201 -0.96 19.62 -1.49
CA LYS A 201 -0.09 20.79 -1.55
C LYS A 201 1.38 20.50 -1.22
N SER A 202 1.66 19.33 -0.63
CA SER A 202 3.03 18.91 -0.33
C SER A 202 3.73 18.23 -1.49
N PHE A 203 3.02 17.99 -2.60
CA PHE A 203 3.56 17.37 -3.80
C PHE A 203 3.68 18.43 -4.91
N GLU A 204 4.80 18.41 -5.62
CA GLU A 204 5.05 19.27 -6.76
C GLU A 204 4.35 18.82 -8.02
N GLY A 205 4.09 17.51 -8.12
CA GLY A 205 3.33 16.90 -9.20
C GLY A 205 2.48 15.75 -8.70
N THR A 206 1.27 15.67 -9.24
CA THR A 206 0.32 14.61 -8.92
C THR A 206 -0.18 13.97 -10.19
N LEU A 207 -0.20 12.64 -10.22
CA LEU A 207 -0.85 11.86 -11.24
C LEU A 207 -1.98 11.08 -10.57
N LEU A 208 -3.18 11.66 -10.62
CA LEU A 208 -4.38 11.10 -10.03
C LEU A 208 -5.15 10.32 -11.09
N VAL A 209 -5.27 9.02 -10.88
CA VAL A 209 -5.90 8.12 -11.84
C VAL A 209 -7.35 7.89 -11.44
N SER A 210 -8.27 8.15 -12.38
CA SER A 210 -9.68 7.78 -12.20
C SER A 210 -9.81 6.27 -12.08
N ILE A 211 -10.70 5.83 -11.19
CA ILE A 211 -10.97 4.42 -10.93
C ILE A 211 -12.45 4.09 -11.17
N ASP A 212 -13.14 4.90 -11.96
CA ASP A 212 -14.55 4.72 -12.25
C ASP A 212 -14.83 3.31 -12.79
N HIS A 213 -15.76 2.60 -12.13
CA HIS A 213 -16.14 1.24 -12.46
C HIS A 213 -15.05 0.16 -12.32
N LEU A 214 -13.90 0.49 -11.72
CA LEU A 214 -12.81 -0.46 -11.49
C LEU A 214 -12.92 -1.08 -10.09
N GLU A 215 -12.93 -2.40 -10.06
CA GLU A 215 -12.69 -3.16 -8.83
C GLU A 215 -11.18 -3.18 -8.48
N MET A 216 -10.84 -3.69 -7.32
CA MET A 216 -9.47 -3.70 -6.82
C MET A 216 -8.47 -4.37 -7.78
N LYS A 217 -8.88 -5.43 -8.49
CA LYS A 217 -8.01 -6.14 -9.43
C LYS A 217 -7.69 -5.31 -10.67
N GLU A 218 -8.70 -4.66 -11.23
CA GLU A 218 -8.53 -3.76 -12.37
C GLU A 218 -7.68 -2.54 -12.01
N ARG A 219 -7.87 -1.98 -10.79
CA ARG A 219 -7.04 -0.89 -10.27
C ARG A 219 -5.57 -1.31 -10.21
N ARG A 220 -5.28 -2.50 -9.70
CA ARG A 220 -3.92 -3.07 -9.65
C ARG A 220 -3.30 -3.23 -11.03
N LEU A 221 -4.06 -3.74 -12.01
CA LEU A 221 -3.61 -3.88 -13.40
C LEU A 221 -3.35 -2.52 -14.04
N LEU A 222 -4.25 -1.55 -13.84
CA LEU A 222 -4.10 -0.19 -14.35
C LEU A 222 -2.83 0.46 -13.82
N PHE A 223 -2.59 0.40 -12.50
CA PHE A 223 -1.38 0.96 -11.90
C PHE A 223 -0.11 0.27 -12.36
N ARG A 224 -0.13 -1.06 -12.49
CA ARG A 224 0.99 -1.79 -13.05
C ARG A 224 1.30 -1.33 -14.47
N TYR A 225 0.30 -1.24 -15.34
CA TYR A 225 0.48 -0.78 -16.71
C TYR A 225 0.99 0.67 -16.78
N LEU A 226 0.46 1.54 -15.91
CA LEU A 226 0.92 2.94 -15.84
C LEU A 226 2.39 3.04 -15.42
N ILE A 227 2.81 2.24 -14.46
CA ILE A 227 4.20 2.15 -14.05
C ILE A 227 5.08 1.65 -15.20
N ASP A 228 4.67 0.59 -15.90
CA ASP A 228 5.40 0.07 -17.06
C ASP A 228 5.54 1.14 -18.16
N MET A 229 4.50 1.95 -18.38
CA MET A 229 4.58 3.10 -19.30
C MET A 229 5.56 4.18 -18.83
N LEU A 230 5.60 4.50 -17.55
CA LEU A 230 6.53 5.48 -17.00
C LEU A 230 7.98 4.98 -17.08
N VAL A 231 8.21 3.73 -16.75
CA VAL A 231 9.54 3.08 -16.80
C VAL A 231 10.01 2.96 -18.25
N SER A 232 9.16 2.58 -19.20
CA SER A 232 9.53 2.42 -20.62
C SER A 232 9.92 3.72 -21.33
N ARG A 233 9.58 4.88 -20.76
CA ARG A 233 9.95 6.21 -21.29
C ARG A 233 11.20 6.79 -20.67
N TYR A 234 11.71 6.11 -19.68
CA TYR A 234 12.98 6.45 -19.05
C TYR A 234 14.16 6.05 -19.94
#